data_4e3d55badb3283085cdce75ac53c9c76
#
_entry.id   4e3d55badb3283085cdce75ac53c9c76
#
_cell.length_a   1.000
_cell.length_b   1.000
_cell.length_c   1.000
_cell.angle_alpha   90.00
_cell.angle_beta   90.00
_cell.angle_gamma   90.00
#
_symmetry.space_group_name_H-M   'P 1'
#
loop_
_entity.id
_entity.type
_entity.pdbx_description
1 polymer ?
#
loop_
_entity_poly.entity_id
_entity_poly.type
_entity_poly.pdbx_seq_one_letter_code
_entity_poly.pdbx_strand_id
1 'polypeptide(L)'
;MYFSQKRENTFVYLSNAVEKYCRETGFAYNGPWKKWGPYGFTDDGRQRLEEYYPNALEETYRGVSGYIYTAEKVIRRGHPVPIPDTVTSRGAVEATGCEFIPDAWEAILQAEQEGLLVLRRYEEMTEREADWLRRTVREEYRQAEDHPEYQHFLRDKFGIDPESL
;
A
#
# COMPACT_ATOMS: atom_id res chain seq x y z
N MET A 1 10.66 -14.59 -1.90
CA MET A 1 10.13 -13.91 -0.69
C MET A 1 10.89 -12.60 -0.54
N TYR A 2 10.21 -11.55 -0.08
CA TYR A 2 10.77 -10.20 0.10
C TYR A 2 10.83 -9.87 1.59
N PHE A 3 11.89 -9.19 2.00
CA PHE A 3 12.10 -8.71 3.36
C PHE A 3 12.51 -7.25 3.31
N SER A 4 12.04 -6.45 4.27
CA SER A 4 12.59 -5.13 4.51
C SER A 4 13.63 -5.18 5.63
N GLN A 5 14.67 -4.36 5.52
CA GLN A 5 15.64 -4.14 6.59
C GLN A 5 15.14 -3.12 7.64
N LYS A 6 14.03 -2.44 7.33
CA LYS A 6 13.36 -1.48 8.21
C LYS A 6 11.96 -1.98 8.54
N ARG A 7 11.65 -2.02 9.82
CA ARG A 7 10.35 -2.50 10.33
C ARG A 7 9.19 -1.68 9.77
N GLU A 8 9.30 -0.36 9.80
CA GLU A 8 8.27 0.57 9.36
C GLU A 8 7.89 0.39 7.89
N ASN A 9 8.83 -0.02 7.04
CA ASN A 9 8.56 -0.28 5.62
C ASN A 9 7.65 -1.50 5.40
N THR A 10 7.39 -2.29 6.44
CA THR A 10 6.51 -3.47 6.35
C THR A 10 5.05 -3.15 6.59
N PHE A 11 4.73 -2.02 7.20
CA PHE A 11 3.35 -1.64 7.54
C PHE A 11 2.42 -1.57 6.35
N VAL A 12 2.93 -1.15 5.18
CA VAL A 12 2.16 -1.06 3.93
C VAL A 12 1.62 -2.41 3.44
N TYR A 13 2.16 -3.51 3.94
CA TYR A 13 1.73 -4.86 3.57
C TYR A 13 0.68 -5.44 4.51
N LEU A 14 0.32 -4.74 5.60
CA LEU A 14 -0.71 -5.18 6.54
C LEU A 14 -2.12 -5.02 5.97
N SER A 15 -2.31 -4.14 5.00
CA SER A 15 -3.61 -3.95 4.35
C SER A 15 -3.46 -3.66 2.85
N ASN A 16 -4.57 -3.83 2.12
CA ASN A 16 -4.74 -3.42 0.74
C ASN A 16 -6.08 -2.67 0.62
N ALA A 17 -6.07 -1.48 0.03
CA ALA A 17 -7.26 -0.63 -0.04
C ALA A 17 -8.43 -1.31 -0.76
N VAL A 18 -8.17 -1.98 -1.88
CA VAL A 18 -9.23 -2.65 -2.67
C VAL A 18 -9.81 -3.85 -1.90
N GLU A 19 -8.94 -4.66 -1.28
CA GLU A 19 -9.39 -5.80 -0.47
C GLU A 19 -10.27 -5.35 0.71
N LYS A 20 -9.84 -4.30 1.42
CA LYS A 20 -10.61 -3.74 2.53
C LYS A 20 -11.94 -3.17 2.05
N TYR A 21 -11.94 -2.42 0.95
CA TYR A 21 -13.15 -1.91 0.31
C TYR A 21 -14.14 -3.04 -0.04
N CYS A 22 -13.67 -4.10 -0.68
CA CYS A 22 -14.51 -5.25 -1.03
C CYS A 22 -15.12 -5.92 0.21
N ARG A 23 -14.33 -6.09 1.27
CA ARG A 23 -14.80 -6.66 2.53
C ARG A 23 -15.89 -5.79 3.18
N GLU A 24 -15.75 -4.46 3.13
CA GLU A 24 -16.71 -3.51 3.74
C GLU A 24 -17.97 -3.33 2.91
N THR A 25 -17.89 -3.49 1.59
CA THR A 25 -19.00 -3.31 0.65
C THR A 25 -19.67 -4.61 0.20
N GLY A 26 -19.10 -5.76 0.57
CA GLY A 26 -19.63 -7.09 0.22
C GLY A 26 -19.33 -7.55 -1.20
N PHE A 27 -18.44 -6.85 -1.92
CA PHE A 27 -17.94 -7.33 -3.21
C PHE A 27 -17.01 -8.53 -3.04
N ALA A 28 -17.07 -9.46 -3.98
CA ALA A 28 -16.11 -10.57 -4.03
C ALA A 28 -14.72 -10.02 -4.40
N TYR A 29 -13.72 -10.36 -3.59
CA TYR A 29 -12.33 -10.04 -3.86
C TYR A 29 -11.59 -11.27 -4.38
N ASN A 30 -11.18 -11.23 -5.65
CA ASN A 30 -10.55 -12.36 -6.35
C ASN A 30 -9.01 -12.29 -6.35
N GLY A 31 -8.44 -11.57 -5.41
CA GLY A 31 -7.00 -11.39 -5.29
C GLY A 31 -6.49 -10.05 -5.89
N PRO A 32 -5.23 -9.73 -5.67
CA PRO A 32 -4.69 -8.43 -6.06
C PRO A 32 -4.43 -8.36 -7.55
N TRP A 33 -5.34 -7.78 -8.31
CA TRP A 33 -5.06 -7.39 -9.69
C TRP A 33 -4.15 -6.15 -9.71
N LYS A 34 -4.52 -5.11 -8.93
CA LYS A 34 -3.66 -3.94 -8.67
C LYS A 34 -3.71 -3.56 -7.20
N LYS A 35 -2.63 -3.00 -6.70
CA LYS A 35 -2.56 -2.46 -5.35
C LYS A 35 -2.69 -0.94 -5.43
N TRP A 36 -3.71 -0.42 -4.80
CA TRP A 36 -3.78 0.98 -4.43
C TRP A 36 -3.29 1.12 -2.99
N GLY A 37 -2.15 1.55 -2.87
CA GLY A 37 -1.42 1.85 -1.65
C GLY A 37 -0.11 2.43 -2.12
N PRO A 38 -0.14 3.64 -2.70
CA PRO A 38 1.03 4.20 -3.32
C PRO A 38 2.05 4.53 -2.26
N TYR A 39 3.19 3.95 -2.40
CA TYR A 39 4.35 4.29 -1.62
C TYR A 39 5.53 4.57 -2.53
N GLY A 40 6.35 5.48 -2.10
CA GLY A 40 7.63 5.80 -2.70
C GLY A 40 8.68 5.92 -1.62
N PHE A 41 9.78 6.54 -1.98
CA PHE A 41 10.86 6.84 -1.05
C PHE A 41 11.28 8.29 -1.24
N THR A 42 11.67 8.93 -0.14
CA THR A 42 12.30 10.24 -0.14
C THR A 42 13.75 10.14 -0.55
N ASP A 43 14.39 11.26 -0.88
CA ASP A 43 15.82 11.29 -1.26
C ASP A 43 16.75 10.81 -0.14
N ASP A 44 16.32 10.94 1.12
CA ASP A 44 17.04 10.42 2.29
C ASP A 44 16.72 8.95 2.61
N GLY A 45 15.93 8.27 1.76
CA GLY A 45 15.65 6.84 1.83
C GLY A 45 14.55 6.44 2.82
N ARG A 46 13.78 7.39 3.37
CA ARG A 46 12.59 7.06 4.15
C ARG A 46 11.45 6.66 3.24
N GLN A 47 10.62 5.70 3.68
CA GLN A 47 9.40 5.38 2.97
C GLN A 47 8.43 6.55 3.04
N ARG A 48 7.82 6.87 1.90
CA ARG A 48 6.77 7.88 1.76
C ARG A 48 5.47 7.19 1.36
N LEU A 49 4.43 7.38 2.17
CA LEU A 49 3.07 6.95 1.86
C LEU A 49 2.27 8.14 1.34
N GLU A 50 1.49 7.93 0.29
CA GLU A 50 0.77 9.01 -0.40
C GLU A 50 -0.74 8.73 -0.45
N GLU A 51 -1.54 9.76 -0.19
CA GLU A 51 -2.98 9.72 -0.37
C GLU A 51 -3.35 10.16 -1.78
N TYR A 52 -4.09 9.31 -2.51
CA TYR A 52 -4.62 9.63 -3.84
C TYR A 52 -6.10 10.00 -3.83
N TYR A 53 -6.75 9.86 -2.71
CA TYR A 53 -8.07 10.40 -2.38
C TYR A 53 -8.10 10.79 -0.90
N PRO A 54 -9.03 11.65 -0.46
CA PRO A 54 -9.06 12.10 0.93
C PRO A 54 -9.13 10.94 1.92
N ASN A 55 -8.29 10.97 2.94
CA ASN A 55 -8.19 9.95 4.01
C ASN A 55 -7.86 8.52 3.54
N ALA A 56 -7.27 8.36 2.36
CA ALA A 56 -6.98 7.05 1.77
C ALA A 56 -6.14 6.15 2.67
N LEU A 57 -5.16 6.71 3.38
CA LEU A 57 -4.30 5.94 4.28
C LEU A 57 -5.05 5.50 5.54
N GLU A 58 -5.79 6.39 6.16
CA GLU A 58 -6.62 6.05 7.32
C GLU A 58 -7.67 5.00 6.96
N GLU A 59 -8.39 5.19 5.86
CA GLU A 59 -9.37 4.21 5.38
C GLU A 59 -8.76 2.84 5.11
N THR A 60 -7.52 2.80 4.60
CA THR A 60 -6.84 1.55 4.28
C THR A 60 -6.34 0.82 5.53
N TYR A 61 -5.80 1.53 6.52
CA TYR A 61 -5.02 0.92 7.60
C TYR A 61 -5.69 0.94 8.96
N ARG A 62 -6.63 1.85 9.25
CA ARG A 62 -7.33 1.92 10.54
C ARG A 62 -8.15 0.65 10.80
N GLY A 63 -8.01 0.12 12.02
CA GLY A 63 -8.70 -1.10 12.46
C GLY A 63 -8.17 -2.38 11.84
N VAL A 64 -7.02 -2.33 11.15
CA VAL A 64 -6.36 -3.51 10.60
C VAL A 64 -5.25 -3.95 11.54
N SER A 65 -5.33 -5.20 12.00
CA SER A 65 -4.27 -5.84 12.78
C SER A 65 -3.52 -6.88 11.96
N GLY A 66 -2.31 -7.18 12.35
CA GLY A 66 -1.51 -8.21 11.68
C GLY A 66 -0.22 -8.53 12.42
N TYR A 67 0.60 -9.35 11.79
CA TYR A 67 1.87 -9.80 12.36
C TYR A 67 3.03 -9.42 11.46
N ILE A 68 4.11 -8.91 12.07
CA ILE A 68 5.40 -8.70 11.41
C ILE A 68 6.35 -9.80 11.90
N TYR A 69 6.85 -10.57 10.95
CA TYR A 69 7.83 -11.62 11.23
C TYR A 69 9.23 -11.09 10.96
N THR A 70 10.16 -11.35 11.86
CA THR A 70 11.57 -11.01 11.71
C THR A 70 12.40 -12.25 11.45
N ALA A 71 13.50 -12.07 10.71
CA ALA A 71 14.49 -13.11 10.46
C ALA A 71 15.89 -12.49 10.56
N GLU A 72 16.77 -13.12 11.32
CA GLU A 72 18.14 -12.62 11.49
C GLU A 72 19.01 -12.81 10.27
N LYS A 73 18.75 -13.85 9.50
CA LYS A 73 19.60 -14.22 8.35
C LYS A 73 18.77 -14.64 7.15
N VAL A 74 19.10 -14.08 6.00
CA VAL A 74 18.66 -14.57 4.70
C VAL A 74 19.86 -15.28 4.05
N ILE A 75 19.93 -16.61 4.19
CA ILE A 75 21.08 -17.41 3.77
C ILE A 75 21.21 -17.51 2.25
N ARG A 76 20.07 -17.64 1.54
CA ARG A 76 20.01 -17.73 0.08
C ARG A 76 19.40 -16.48 -0.49
N ARG A 77 20.22 -15.49 -0.78
CA ARG A 77 19.76 -14.25 -1.39
C ARG A 77 19.19 -14.50 -2.78
N GLY A 78 18.03 -13.90 -3.04
CA GLY A 78 17.39 -13.85 -4.35
C GLY A 78 17.99 -12.78 -5.28
N HIS A 79 17.27 -12.48 -6.35
CA HIS A 79 17.66 -11.38 -7.23
C HIS A 79 17.44 -10.04 -6.51
N PRO A 80 18.36 -9.07 -6.69
CA PRO A 80 18.16 -7.74 -6.19
C PRO A 80 16.93 -7.11 -6.86
N VAL A 81 16.20 -6.31 -6.09
CA VAL A 81 15.06 -5.50 -6.56
C VAL A 81 15.37 -4.03 -6.31
N PRO A 82 14.91 -3.11 -7.17
CA PRO A 82 15.16 -1.68 -7.04
C PRO A 82 14.23 -1.02 -5.98
N ILE A 83 14.14 -1.63 -4.81
CA ILE A 83 13.38 -1.13 -3.67
C ILE A 83 14.37 -0.93 -2.52
N PRO A 84 14.52 0.28 -1.98
CA PRO A 84 15.40 0.56 -0.85
C PRO A 84 15.19 -0.39 0.31
N ASP A 85 16.25 -0.69 1.01
CA ASP A 85 16.24 -1.54 2.22
C ASP A 85 15.56 -2.91 2.05
N THR A 86 15.54 -3.44 0.82
CA THR A 86 14.90 -4.73 0.52
C THR A 86 15.93 -5.83 0.29
N VAL A 87 15.67 -6.97 0.89
CA VAL A 87 16.42 -8.22 0.67
C VAL A 87 15.44 -9.29 0.17
N THR A 88 15.86 -10.05 -0.84
CA THR A 88 15.07 -11.17 -1.35
C THR A 88 15.71 -12.51 -0.98
N SER A 89 14.86 -13.54 -0.79
CA SER A 89 15.29 -14.92 -0.58
C SER A 89 14.80 -15.84 -1.69
N ARG A 90 15.63 -16.84 -2.08
CA ARG A 90 15.28 -17.90 -3.03
C ARG A 90 14.60 -19.11 -2.37
N GLY A 91 14.54 -19.17 -1.06
CA GLY A 91 14.00 -20.32 -0.33
C GLY A 91 13.27 -19.88 0.92
N ALA A 92 12.86 -20.86 1.68
CA ALA A 92 12.28 -20.66 3.00
C ALA A 92 13.30 -19.95 3.91
N VAL A 93 12.79 -19.06 4.72
CA VAL A 93 13.54 -18.34 5.76
C VAL A 93 12.85 -18.62 7.08
N GLU A 94 13.62 -18.99 8.08
CA GLU A 94 13.12 -19.20 9.43
C GLU A 94 12.89 -17.86 10.10
N ALA A 95 11.68 -17.68 10.62
CA ALA A 95 11.36 -16.50 11.43
C ALA A 95 11.95 -16.69 12.83
N THR A 96 12.69 -15.69 13.30
CA THR A 96 13.30 -15.65 14.64
C THR A 96 12.50 -14.79 15.62
N GLY A 97 11.51 -14.03 15.12
CA GLY A 97 10.63 -13.22 15.94
C GLY A 97 9.30 -12.98 15.26
N CYS A 98 8.32 -12.59 16.06
CA CYS A 98 6.98 -12.24 15.63
C CYS A 98 6.45 -11.11 16.51
N GLU A 99 6.00 -10.04 15.89
CA GLU A 99 5.40 -8.89 16.56
C GLU A 99 3.95 -8.76 16.10
N PHE A 100 3.03 -8.60 17.06
CA PHE A 100 1.64 -8.29 16.76
C PHE A 100 1.43 -6.77 16.66
N ILE A 101 0.85 -6.31 15.57
CA ILE A 101 0.44 -4.92 15.36
C ILE A 101 -1.07 -4.87 15.54
N PRO A 102 -1.58 -4.25 16.62
CA PRO A 102 -3.02 -4.20 16.92
C PRO A 102 -3.79 -3.29 15.97
N ASP A 103 -3.17 -2.21 15.51
CA ASP A 103 -3.74 -1.28 14.53
C ASP A 103 -2.62 -0.74 13.64
N ALA A 104 -2.71 -1.02 12.34
CA ALA A 104 -1.69 -0.62 11.38
C ALA A 104 -1.64 0.90 11.19
N TRP A 105 -2.77 1.61 11.32
CA TRP A 105 -2.82 3.06 11.19
C TRP A 105 -2.10 3.74 12.36
N GLU A 106 -2.34 3.31 13.58
CA GLU A 106 -1.65 3.83 14.75
C GLU A 106 -0.14 3.57 14.68
N ALA A 107 0.28 2.41 14.19
CA ALA A 107 1.70 2.10 13.98
C ALA A 107 2.34 3.01 12.91
N ILE A 108 1.63 3.32 11.83
CA ILE A 108 2.06 4.26 10.79
C ILE A 108 2.19 5.68 11.36
N LEU A 109 1.18 6.16 12.10
CA LEU A 109 1.22 7.49 12.72
C LEU A 109 2.38 7.62 13.72
N GLN A 110 2.62 6.60 14.51
CA GLN A 110 3.77 6.59 15.44
C GLN A 110 5.08 6.68 14.67
N ALA A 111 5.25 5.89 13.60
CA ALA A 111 6.47 5.92 12.80
C ALA A 111 6.67 7.27 12.09
N GLU A 112 5.59 7.95 11.68
CA GLU A 112 5.65 9.32 11.16
C GLU A 112 6.14 10.31 12.23
N GLN A 113 5.58 10.25 13.45
CA GLN A 113 6.00 11.11 14.57
C GLN A 113 7.46 10.91 14.96
N GLU A 114 7.96 9.68 14.85
CA GLU A 114 9.36 9.33 15.07
C GLU A 114 10.28 9.70 13.90
N GLY A 115 9.72 10.21 12.79
CA GLY A 115 10.48 10.59 11.60
C GLY A 115 11.02 9.42 10.78
N LEU A 116 10.50 8.20 10.99
CA LEU A 116 10.94 6.97 10.32
C LEU A 116 10.34 6.82 8.92
N LEU A 117 9.14 7.38 8.71
CA LEU A 117 8.47 7.46 7.41
C LEU A 117 7.82 8.83 7.22
N VAL A 118 7.31 9.08 6.01
CA VAL A 118 6.65 10.34 5.65
C VAL A 118 5.27 10.05 5.11
N LEU A 119 4.26 10.76 5.61
CA LEU A 119 2.92 10.75 5.03
C LEU A 119 2.73 12.00 4.18
N ARG A 120 2.31 11.81 2.94
CA ARG A 120 1.89 12.88 2.06
C ARG A 120 0.38 12.86 1.93
N ARG A 121 -0.25 13.88 2.47
CA ARG A 121 -1.70 13.98 2.51
C ARG A 121 -2.28 14.40 1.16
N TYR A 122 -3.54 14.05 0.93
CA TYR A 122 -4.24 14.39 -0.32
C TYR A 122 -4.21 15.90 -0.63
N GLU A 123 -4.33 16.74 0.39
CA GLU A 123 -4.33 18.20 0.28
C GLU A 123 -2.98 18.77 -0.18
N GLU A 124 -1.90 18.01 -0.08
CA GLU A 124 -0.55 18.38 -0.54
C GLU A 124 -0.33 18.08 -2.02
N MET A 125 -1.33 17.46 -2.69
CA MET A 125 -1.26 17.12 -4.10
C MET A 125 -1.27 18.39 -4.97
N THR A 126 -0.31 18.49 -5.87
CA THR A 126 -0.26 19.58 -6.84
C THR A 126 -1.28 19.35 -7.97
N GLU A 127 -1.69 20.43 -8.66
CA GLU A 127 -2.58 20.31 -9.82
C GLU A 127 -2.04 19.36 -10.90
N ARG A 128 -0.73 19.38 -11.15
CA ARG A 128 -0.09 18.48 -12.11
C ARG A 128 -0.25 17.02 -11.73
N GLU A 129 -0.12 16.71 -10.46
CA GLU A 129 -0.31 15.36 -9.92
C GLU A 129 -1.78 14.94 -9.97
N ALA A 130 -2.68 15.86 -9.64
CA ALA A 130 -4.11 15.63 -9.76
C ALA A 130 -4.54 15.35 -11.20
N ASP A 131 -3.97 16.06 -12.19
CA ASP A 131 -4.19 15.82 -13.62
C ASP A 131 -3.65 14.46 -14.06
N TRP A 132 -2.46 14.10 -13.60
CA TRP A 132 -1.88 12.78 -13.84
C TRP A 132 -2.77 11.70 -13.24
N LEU A 133 -3.19 11.87 -11.98
CA LEU A 133 -4.04 10.92 -11.28
C LEU A 133 -5.37 10.70 -12.02
N ARG A 134 -6.07 11.76 -12.43
CA ARG A 134 -7.33 11.66 -13.19
C ARG A 134 -7.16 10.85 -14.46
N ARG A 135 -6.06 11.06 -15.21
CA ARG A 135 -5.79 10.27 -16.43
C ARG A 135 -5.50 8.80 -16.09
N THR A 136 -4.67 8.56 -15.08
CA THR A 136 -4.28 7.21 -14.66
C THR A 136 -5.49 6.42 -14.20
N VAL A 137 -6.34 7.00 -13.36
CA VAL A 137 -7.53 6.34 -12.82
C VAL A 137 -8.53 5.97 -13.94
N ARG A 138 -8.74 6.86 -14.91
CA ARG A 138 -9.59 6.55 -16.08
C ARG A 138 -9.03 5.41 -16.91
N GLU A 139 -7.72 5.41 -17.15
CA GLU A 139 -7.07 4.34 -17.88
C GLU A 139 -7.16 3.00 -17.14
N GLU A 140 -6.92 2.99 -15.86
CA GLU A 140 -7.05 1.80 -15.04
C GLU A 140 -8.48 1.29 -14.95
N TYR A 141 -9.47 2.19 -14.91
CA TYR A 141 -10.88 1.81 -14.94
C TYR A 141 -11.21 1.06 -16.24
N ARG A 142 -10.74 1.53 -17.40
CA ARG A 142 -10.92 0.84 -18.68
C ARG A 142 -10.23 -0.52 -18.71
N GLN A 143 -9.01 -0.61 -18.19
CA GLN A 143 -8.27 -1.87 -18.14
C GLN A 143 -8.87 -2.90 -17.18
N ALA A 144 -9.70 -2.47 -16.23
CA ALA A 144 -10.32 -3.31 -15.22
C ALA A 144 -11.66 -3.93 -15.64
N GLU A 145 -11.92 -4.13 -16.94
CA GLU A 145 -13.19 -4.65 -17.48
C GLU A 145 -13.53 -6.03 -16.86
N ASP A 146 -12.54 -6.89 -16.67
CA ASP A 146 -12.70 -8.20 -16.06
C ASP A 146 -12.59 -8.19 -14.51
N HIS A 147 -12.51 -6.99 -13.89
CA HIS A 147 -12.32 -6.78 -12.46
C HIS A 147 -13.38 -5.80 -11.90
N PRO A 148 -14.65 -6.21 -11.83
CA PRO A 148 -15.74 -5.31 -11.43
C PRO A 148 -15.57 -4.75 -10.01
N GLU A 149 -14.96 -5.51 -9.09
CA GLU A 149 -14.63 -5.04 -7.74
C GLU A 149 -13.68 -3.84 -7.75
N TYR A 150 -12.72 -3.86 -8.67
CA TYR A 150 -11.77 -2.78 -8.82
C TYR A 150 -12.41 -1.57 -9.51
N GLN A 151 -13.26 -1.78 -10.53
CA GLN A 151 -14.02 -0.70 -11.14
C GLN A 151 -14.93 0.00 -10.12
N HIS A 152 -15.60 -0.76 -9.25
CA HIS A 152 -16.41 -0.21 -8.16
C HIS A 152 -15.57 0.64 -7.21
N PHE A 153 -14.42 0.13 -6.77
CA PHE A 153 -13.49 0.89 -5.93
C PHE A 153 -13.08 2.20 -6.59
N LEU A 154 -12.65 2.17 -7.85
CA LEU A 154 -12.21 3.36 -8.59
C LEU A 154 -13.34 4.39 -8.74
N ARG A 155 -14.55 3.93 -9.07
CA ARG A 155 -15.71 4.80 -9.20
C ARG A 155 -16.05 5.49 -7.88
N ASP A 156 -16.11 4.74 -6.80
CA ASP A 156 -16.55 5.26 -5.51
C ASP A 156 -15.49 6.18 -4.88
N LYS A 157 -14.19 5.85 -5.02
CA LYS A 157 -13.11 6.62 -4.40
C LYS A 157 -12.66 7.83 -5.22
N PHE A 158 -12.81 7.79 -6.54
CA PHE A 158 -12.35 8.85 -7.44
C PHE A 158 -13.47 9.55 -8.21
N GLY A 159 -14.73 9.20 -7.98
CA GLY A 159 -15.88 9.85 -8.61
C GLY A 159 -15.91 9.65 -10.13
N ILE A 160 -15.49 8.49 -10.63
CA ILE A 160 -15.53 8.21 -12.07
C ILE A 160 -16.99 8.05 -12.49
N ASP A 161 -17.40 8.82 -13.49
CA ASP A 161 -18.62 8.61 -14.22
C ASP A 161 -18.32 7.73 -15.47
N PRO A 162 -18.82 6.48 -15.50
CA PRO A 162 -18.60 5.58 -16.64
C PRO A 162 -19.12 6.12 -17.97
N GLU A 163 -20.17 6.97 -17.96
CA GLU A 163 -20.75 7.55 -19.15
C GLU A 163 -19.88 8.68 -19.75
N SER A 164 -18.90 9.16 -18.97
CA SER A 164 -17.97 10.23 -19.39
C SER A 164 -16.60 9.73 -19.87
N LEU A 165 -16.42 8.41 -20.04
CA LEU A 165 -15.13 7.77 -20.35
C LEU A 165 -14.90 7.52 -21.85
#